data_1029e723cb07e61e1aa4a611342bbc69
#
_entry.id   1029e723cb07e61e1aa4a611342bbc69
#
_cell.length_a   1.000
_cell.length_b   1.000
_cell.length_c   1.000
_cell.angle_alpha   90.00
_cell.angle_beta   90.00
_cell.angle_gamma   90.00
#
_symmetry.space_group_name_H-M   'P 1'
#
loop_
_entity.id
_entity.type
_entity.pdbx_description
1 polymer ?
#
loop_
_entity_poly.entity_id
_entity_poly.type
_entity_poly.pdbx_seq_one_letter_code
_entity_poly.pdbx_strand_id
1 'polypeptide(L)'
;MYNRSPVFLNPYDDYKYTNGNIWIGGSSGAGKTFTLQCVGGRLRQQGKRVIYIIPKKGHEFRPRCEQLGGLYLRMSPSSPDCPNIMAIRRKSLDTYAGLKGLASRDDSVLADKISRLIIWYSLQKRDLSDEDRNYLDTSLVECYRRYGITFDNTSVLNEDGSFREM
;
A
#
# COMPACT_ATOMS: atom_id res chain seq x y z
N MET A 1 -27.55 33.05 5.56
CA MET A 1 -26.68 33.31 6.72
C MET A 1 -25.84 32.06 6.98
N TYR A 2 -24.52 32.15 6.94
CA TYR A 2 -23.67 31.01 7.33
C TYR A 2 -23.66 30.94 8.85
N ASN A 3 -24.07 29.80 9.40
CA ASN A 3 -23.97 29.54 10.82
C ASN A 3 -22.49 29.41 11.19
N ARG A 4 -21.97 30.30 12.08
CA ARG A 4 -20.59 30.32 12.54
C ARG A 4 -20.33 29.39 13.74
N SER A 5 -21.26 28.49 14.03
CA SER A 5 -21.12 27.55 15.14
C SER A 5 -20.05 26.49 14.83
N PRO A 6 -19.23 26.10 15.80
CA PRO A 6 -18.29 25.01 15.64
C PRO A 6 -19.05 23.69 15.42
N VAL A 7 -18.57 22.90 14.48
CA VAL A 7 -19.12 21.57 14.20
C VAL A 7 -18.13 20.52 14.68
N PHE A 8 -18.59 19.64 15.56
CA PHE A 8 -17.84 18.48 16.01
C PHE A 8 -18.26 17.27 15.19
N LEU A 9 -17.33 16.71 14.43
CA LEU A 9 -17.55 15.53 13.60
C LEU A 9 -16.56 14.44 14.02
N ASN A 10 -17.10 13.30 14.45
CA ASN A 10 -16.35 12.08 14.60
C ASN A 10 -16.76 11.10 13.48
N PRO A 11 -15.96 10.91 12.44
CA PRO A 11 -16.30 10.02 11.32
C PRO A 11 -16.29 8.54 11.71
N TYR A 12 -15.73 8.21 12.87
CA TYR A 12 -15.64 6.83 13.40
C TYR A 12 -16.66 6.58 14.51
N ASP A 13 -17.75 7.34 14.54
CA ASP A 13 -18.87 7.13 15.47
C ASP A 13 -19.83 6.09 14.86
N ASP A 14 -19.67 4.84 15.25
CA ASP A 14 -20.43 3.70 14.72
C ASP A 14 -21.93 3.79 15.04
N TYR A 15 -22.32 4.61 16.03
CA TYR A 15 -23.74 4.89 16.32
C TYR A 15 -24.38 5.87 15.35
N LYS A 16 -23.58 6.72 14.70
CA LYS A 16 -24.08 7.77 13.80
C LYS A 16 -23.87 7.46 12.32
N TYR A 17 -22.80 6.73 12.01
CA TYR A 17 -22.37 6.50 10.63
C TYR A 17 -22.12 5.02 10.38
N THR A 18 -22.66 4.51 9.30
CA THR A 18 -22.42 3.13 8.84
C THR A 18 -20.98 2.91 8.39
N ASN A 19 -20.30 3.98 7.96
CA ASN A 19 -18.88 3.97 7.61
C ASN A 19 -18.26 5.35 7.79
N GLY A 20 -16.93 5.41 7.92
CA GLY A 20 -16.16 6.64 8.13
C GLY A 20 -15.78 7.38 6.85
N ASN A 21 -16.46 7.13 5.72
CA ASN A 21 -16.15 7.79 4.46
C ASN A 21 -16.59 9.26 4.47
N ILE A 22 -15.69 10.15 4.07
CA ILE A 22 -15.95 11.59 4.00
C ILE A 22 -15.66 12.07 2.59
N TRP A 23 -16.61 12.82 2.02
CA TRP A 23 -16.40 13.54 0.78
C TRP A 23 -16.29 15.04 1.04
N ILE A 24 -15.24 15.67 0.50
CA ILE A 24 -14.98 17.12 0.65
C ILE A 24 -15.04 17.75 -0.73
N GLY A 25 -16.12 18.47 -1.03
CA GLY A 25 -16.35 19.17 -2.28
C GLY A 25 -16.25 20.68 -2.14
N GLY A 26 -16.01 21.35 -3.26
CA GLY A 26 -15.99 22.81 -3.35
C GLY A 26 -15.25 23.32 -4.57
N SER A 27 -15.43 24.59 -4.91
CA SER A 27 -14.73 25.28 -6.00
C SER A 27 -13.21 25.39 -5.77
N SER A 28 -12.47 25.81 -6.78
CA SER A 28 -11.04 26.12 -6.61
C SER A 28 -10.88 27.26 -5.59
N GLY A 29 -9.91 27.16 -4.71
CA GLY A 29 -9.67 28.18 -3.64
C GLY A 29 -10.58 28.06 -2.40
N ALA A 30 -11.59 27.17 -2.38
CA ALA A 30 -12.52 27.02 -1.26
C ALA A 30 -11.93 26.38 0.01
N GLY A 31 -10.61 26.13 0.07
CA GLY A 31 -9.94 25.59 1.25
C GLY A 31 -10.00 24.08 1.43
N LYS A 32 -10.35 23.30 0.37
CA LYS A 32 -10.42 21.83 0.45
C LYS A 32 -9.14 21.18 0.95
N THR A 33 -8.00 21.57 0.38
CA THR A 33 -6.68 21.05 0.77
C THR A 33 -6.36 21.37 2.23
N PHE A 34 -6.64 22.60 2.65
CA PHE A 34 -6.46 23.03 4.04
C PHE A 34 -7.33 22.20 5.00
N THR A 35 -8.61 22.02 4.68
CA THR A 35 -9.53 21.19 5.48
C THR A 35 -9.02 19.76 5.60
N LEU A 36 -8.58 19.16 4.49
CA LEU A 36 -8.04 17.80 4.47
C LEU A 36 -6.79 17.67 5.34
N GLN A 37 -5.89 18.65 5.27
CA GLN A 37 -4.68 18.69 6.11
C GLN A 37 -5.02 18.87 7.60
N CYS A 38 -6.02 19.70 7.92
CA CYS A 38 -6.48 19.87 9.31
C CYS A 38 -7.08 18.58 9.87
N VAL A 39 -7.95 17.92 9.11
CA VAL A 39 -8.56 16.64 9.51
C VAL A 39 -7.49 15.58 9.73
N GLY A 40 -6.59 15.40 8.78
CA GLY A 40 -5.52 14.42 8.91
C GLY A 40 -4.55 14.72 10.05
N GLY A 41 -4.23 16.00 10.29
CA GLY A 41 -3.42 16.42 11.44
C GLY A 41 -4.07 16.04 12.78
N ARG A 42 -5.37 16.28 12.92
CA ARG A 42 -6.12 15.91 14.14
C ARG A 42 -6.20 14.40 14.33
N LEU A 43 -6.44 13.63 13.25
CA LEU A 43 -6.43 12.18 13.30
C LEU A 43 -5.05 11.65 13.73
N ARG A 44 -3.97 12.25 13.22
CA ARG A 44 -2.61 11.88 13.61
C ARG A 44 -2.34 12.16 15.09
N GLN A 45 -2.82 13.28 15.64
CA GLN A 45 -2.73 13.61 17.07
C GLN A 45 -3.48 12.59 17.94
N GLN A 46 -4.53 11.96 17.42
CA GLN A 46 -5.27 10.87 18.09
C GLN A 46 -4.58 9.49 17.92
N GLY A 47 -3.35 9.44 17.41
CA GLY A 47 -2.60 8.19 17.19
C GLY A 47 -3.03 7.41 15.94
N LYS A 48 -3.93 7.94 15.12
CA LYS A 48 -4.36 7.26 13.90
C LYS A 48 -3.29 7.33 12.81
N ARG A 49 -3.15 6.28 12.02
CA ARG A 49 -2.32 6.29 10.82
C ARG A 49 -3.06 7.01 9.70
N VAL A 50 -2.42 8.03 9.12
CA VAL A 50 -2.97 8.81 8.01
C VAL A 50 -2.11 8.62 6.78
N ILE A 51 -2.72 8.28 5.66
CA ILE A 51 -2.06 8.10 4.36
C ILE A 51 -2.76 9.01 3.36
N TYR A 52 -1.99 9.89 2.73
CA TYR A 52 -2.46 10.73 1.64
C TYR A 52 -2.01 10.15 0.30
N ILE A 53 -2.95 9.97 -0.63
CA ILE A 53 -2.66 9.60 -2.03
C ILE A 53 -3.07 10.79 -2.88
N ILE A 54 -2.08 11.53 -3.38
CA ILE A 54 -2.28 12.80 -4.06
C ILE A 54 -1.79 12.69 -5.50
N PRO A 55 -2.68 12.51 -6.49
CA PRO A 55 -2.30 12.37 -7.90
C PRO A 55 -1.65 13.62 -8.49
N LYS A 56 -2.04 14.81 -7.99
CA LYS A 56 -1.52 16.12 -8.44
C LYS A 56 -1.30 17.03 -7.23
N LYS A 57 -0.35 17.97 -7.34
CA LYS A 57 -0.06 18.97 -6.30
C LYS A 57 0.38 18.38 -4.94
N GLY A 58 1.01 17.20 -4.95
CA GLY A 58 1.49 16.55 -3.72
C GLY A 58 2.47 17.41 -2.90
N HIS A 59 3.18 18.34 -3.56
CA HIS A 59 4.11 19.25 -2.91
C HIS A 59 3.45 20.14 -1.84
N GLU A 60 2.14 20.43 -1.96
CA GLU A 60 1.39 21.21 -0.96
C GLU A 60 1.28 20.47 0.40
N PHE A 61 1.37 19.14 0.39
CA PHE A 61 1.26 18.29 1.57
C PHE A 61 2.61 17.99 2.24
N ARG A 62 3.71 18.19 1.51
CA ARG A 62 5.06 17.86 1.98
C ARG A 62 5.43 18.55 3.29
N PRO A 63 5.31 19.88 3.42
CA PRO A 63 5.71 20.56 4.66
C PRO A 63 4.94 20.06 5.88
N ARG A 64 3.64 19.81 5.71
CA ARG A 64 2.81 19.30 6.80
C ARG A 64 3.12 17.86 7.15
N CYS A 65 3.43 17.03 6.16
CA CYS A 65 3.87 15.65 6.34
C CYS A 65 5.16 15.60 7.17
N GLU A 66 6.16 16.38 6.80
CA GLU A 66 7.45 16.47 7.48
C GLU A 66 7.31 16.99 8.92
N GLN A 67 6.49 18.03 9.15
CA GLN A 67 6.19 18.54 10.49
C GLN A 67 5.58 17.50 11.44
N LEU A 68 4.80 16.56 10.90
CA LEU A 68 4.17 15.50 11.66
C LEU A 68 5.04 14.22 11.77
N GLY A 69 6.30 14.28 11.34
CA GLY A 69 7.21 13.14 11.33
C GLY A 69 6.81 12.05 10.34
N GLY A 70 6.11 12.43 9.27
CA GLY A 70 5.65 11.53 8.23
C GLY A 70 6.68 11.32 7.12
N LEU A 71 6.49 10.26 6.34
CA LEU A 71 7.27 9.96 5.14
C LEU A 71 6.57 10.54 3.92
N TYR A 72 7.25 11.36 3.15
CA TYR A 72 6.80 11.87 1.86
C TYR A 72 7.50 11.12 0.73
N LEU A 73 6.72 10.43 -0.11
CA LEU A 73 7.21 9.71 -1.27
C LEU A 73 6.67 10.37 -2.54
N ARG A 74 7.56 10.65 -3.49
CA ARG A 74 7.18 11.16 -4.80
C ARG A 74 7.36 10.07 -5.86
N MET A 75 6.25 9.53 -6.34
CA MET A 75 6.26 8.57 -7.43
C MET A 75 6.23 9.28 -8.79
N SER A 76 7.34 9.30 -9.49
CA SER A 76 7.45 9.78 -10.87
C SER A 76 8.58 9.01 -11.58
N PRO A 77 8.60 8.97 -12.93
CA PRO A 77 9.64 8.24 -13.68
C PRO A 77 11.08 8.65 -13.35
N SER A 78 11.27 9.90 -12.88
CA SER A 78 12.59 10.46 -12.53
C SER A 78 12.82 10.57 -11.01
N SER A 79 11.93 10.00 -10.19
CA SER A 79 12.07 10.05 -8.73
C SER A 79 13.02 8.95 -8.26
N PRO A 80 13.88 9.24 -7.25
CA PRO A 80 14.63 8.20 -6.55
C PRO A 80 13.71 7.30 -5.70
N ASP A 81 12.50 7.77 -5.37
CA ASP A 81 11.51 7.04 -4.57
C ASP A 81 10.82 5.99 -5.45
N CYS A 82 11.47 4.86 -5.68
CA CYS A 82 10.92 3.75 -6.44
C CYS A 82 10.64 2.57 -5.49
N PRO A 83 9.36 2.24 -5.23
CA PRO A 83 9.05 1.05 -4.43
C PRO A 83 9.41 -0.21 -5.23
N ASN A 84 10.19 -1.10 -4.61
CA ASN A 84 10.46 -2.40 -5.20
C ASN A 84 9.19 -3.26 -5.15
N ILE A 85 8.52 -3.40 -6.31
CA ILE A 85 7.30 -4.20 -6.44
C ILE A 85 7.57 -5.70 -6.26
N MET A 86 8.81 -6.15 -6.43
CA MET A 86 9.20 -7.55 -6.27
C MET A 86 9.43 -7.93 -4.80
N ALA A 87 9.69 -6.98 -3.91
CA ALA A 87 9.99 -7.25 -2.51
C ALA A 87 8.87 -8.02 -1.80
N ILE A 88 9.23 -9.08 -1.09
CA ILE A 88 8.36 -9.83 -0.19
C ILE A 88 8.43 -9.18 1.20
N ARG A 89 7.29 -8.92 1.83
CA ARG A 89 7.23 -8.22 3.12
C ARG A 89 6.97 -9.21 4.27
N ARG A 90 7.55 -8.91 5.44
CA ARG A 90 7.39 -9.71 6.67
C ARG A 90 5.92 -10.00 7.03
N LYS A 91 5.03 -9.02 6.85
CA LYS A 91 3.60 -9.20 7.14
C LYS A 91 2.95 -10.33 6.33
N SER A 92 3.47 -10.64 5.16
CA SER A 92 3.00 -11.77 4.37
C SER A 92 3.33 -13.11 5.04
N LEU A 93 4.51 -13.24 5.67
CA LEU A 93 4.87 -14.44 6.43
C LEU A 93 4.02 -14.64 7.67
N ASP A 94 3.71 -13.57 8.41
CA ASP A 94 2.87 -13.66 9.62
C ASP A 94 1.48 -14.24 9.30
N THR A 95 0.97 -13.97 8.10
CA THR A 95 -0.33 -14.50 7.62
C THR A 95 -0.26 -16.02 7.41
N TYR A 96 0.89 -16.55 7.00
CA TYR A 96 1.10 -17.97 6.69
C TYR A 96 1.86 -18.75 7.80
N ALA A 97 2.24 -18.07 8.88
CA ALA A 97 3.01 -18.68 9.97
C ALA A 97 2.32 -19.87 10.66
N GLY A 98 0.98 -19.94 10.59
CA GLY A 98 0.19 -21.07 11.11
C GLY A 98 0.18 -22.32 10.21
N LEU A 99 0.68 -22.22 8.97
CA LEU A 99 0.63 -23.27 7.94
C LEU A 99 1.97 -24.01 7.81
N LYS A 100 2.72 -24.16 8.92
CA LYS A 100 3.97 -24.92 8.94
C LYS A 100 3.70 -26.38 8.54
N GLY A 101 4.23 -26.76 7.39
CA GLY A 101 4.24 -28.16 6.94
C GLY A 101 3.36 -28.51 5.76
N LEU A 102 2.55 -27.59 5.25
CA LEU A 102 1.78 -27.79 4.01
C LEU A 102 2.46 -27.01 2.88
N ALA A 103 3.39 -27.64 2.22
CA ALA A 103 4.06 -27.10 1.03
C ALA A 103 3.19 -27.26 -0.22
N SER A 104 1.95 -26.78 -0.17
CA SER A 104 1.20 -26.61 -1.40
C SER A 104 1.58 -25.27 -2.03
N ARG A 105 1.64 -25.24 -3.37
CA ARG A 105 1.94 -24.00 -4.11
C ARG A 105 0.98 -22.87 -3.69
N ASP A 106 -0.28 -23.21 -3.42
CA ASP A 106 -1.35 -22.25 -3.14
C ASP A 106 -1.22 -21.58 -1.75
N ASP A 107 -0.51 -22.21 -0.80
CA ASP A 107 -0.35 -21.70 0.56
C ASP A 107 1.00 -21.00 0.78
N SER A 108 1.74 -20.69 -0.28
CA SER A 108 3.04 -20.05 -0.16
C SER A 108 2.96 -18.54 -0.31
N VAL A 109 3.82 -17.84 0.45
CA VAL A 109 4.02 -16.39 0.34
C VAL A 109 4.45 -16.00 -1.07
N LEU A 110 5.24 -16.85 -1.74
CA LEU A 110 5.66 -16.64 -3.11
C LEU A 110 4.50 -16.72 -4.09
N ALA A 111 3.60 -17.69 -3.95
CA ALA A 111 2.43 -17.81 -4.83
C ALA A 111 1.50 -16.60 -4.73
N ASP A 112 1.21 -16.13 -3.50
CA ASP A 112 0.44 -14.89 -3.27
C ASP A 112 1.14 -13.69 -3.92
N LYS A 113 2.47 -13.59 -3.78
CA LYS A 113 3.25 -12.52 -4.37
C LYS A 113 3.20 -12.54 -5.90
N ILE A 114 3.38 -13.69 -6.52
CA ILE A 114 3.32 -13.86 -7.98
C ILE A 114 1.94 -13.51 -8.50
N SER A 115 0.87 -13.99 -7.85
CA SER A 115 -0.51 -13.66 -8.21
C SER A 115 -0.77 -12.14 -8.20
N ARG A 116 -0.29 -11.42 -7.18
CA ARG A 116 -0.38 -9.96 -7.11
C ARG A 116 0.41 -9.26 -8.21
N LEU A 117 1.58 -9.77 -8.57
CA LEU A 117 2.38 -9.23 -9.67
C LEU A 117 1.70 -9.44 -11.01
N ILE A 118 1.10 -10.61 -11.26
CA ILE A 118 0.34 -10.87 -12.48
C ILE A 118 -0.86 -9.92 -12.58
N ILE A 119 -1.58 -9.69 -11.48
CA ILE A 119 -2.67 -8.70 -11.43
C ILE A 119 -2.12 -7.30 -11.76
N TRP A 120 -0.98 -6.92 -11.18
CA TRP A 120 -0.36 -5.62 -11.46
C TRP A 120 0.02 -5.47 -12.94
N TYR A 121 0.62 -6.48 -13.56
CA TYR A 121 0.94 -6.48 -14.99
C TYR A 121 -0.33 -6.44 -15.86
N SER A 122 -1.40 -7.13 -15.48
CA SER A 122 -2.66 -7.09 -16.21
C SER A 122 -3.34 -5.71 -16.18
N LEU A 123 -3.10 -4.90 -15.15
CA LEU A 123 -3.54 -3.50 -15.12
C LEU A 123 -2.75 -2.61 -16.09
N GLN A 124 -1.50 -2.96 -16.39
CA GLN A 124 -0.66 -2.23 -17.36
C GLN A 124 -0.97 -2.63 -18.81
N LYS A 125 -1.22 -3.91 -19.06
CA LYS A 125 -1.57 -4.46 -20.37
C LYS A 125 -2.96 -5.11 -20.27
N ARG A 126 -3.98 -4.43 -20.81
CA ARG A 126 -5.39 -4.86 -20.68
C ARG A 126 -5.70 -6.21 -21.34
N ASP A 127 -4.99 -6.55 -22.40
CA ASP A 127 -5.21 -7.76 -23.21
C ASP A 127 -4.12 -8.80 -22.95
N LEU A 128 -3.88 -9.14 -21.67
CA LEU A 128 -2.97 -10.22 -21.31
C LEU A 128 -3.65 -11.57 -21.64
N SER A 129 -3.11 -12.30 -22.63
CA SER A 129 -3.59 -13.63 -22.96
C SER A 129 -3.25 -14.64 -21.85
N ASP A 130 -3.89 -15.80 -21.86
CA ASP A 130 -3.58 -16.87 -20.91
C ASP A 130 -2.14 -17.39 -21.11
N GLU A 131 -1.65 -17.38 -22.36
CA GLU A 131 -0.26 -17.73 -22.68
C GLU A 131 0.72 -16.71 -22.05
N ASP A 132 0.44 -15.39 -22.17
CA ASP A 132 1.22 -14.33 -21.53
C ASP A 132 1.25 -14.50 -20.00
N ARG A 133 0.13 -14.88 -19.39
CA ARG A 133 0.02 -15.12 -17.93
C ARG A 133 0.87 -16.31 -17.49
N ASN A 134 0.82 -17.41 -18.22
CA ASN A 134 1.63 -18.59 -17.94
C ASN A 134 3.12 -18.31 -18.10
N TYR A 135 3.49 -17.53 -19.13
CA TYR A 135 4.86 -17.10 -19.34
C TYR A 135 5.37 -16.21 -18.21
N LEU A 136 4.54 -15.24 -17.77
CA LEU A 136 4.85 -14.38 -16.62
C LEU A 136 5.00 -15.18 -15.33
N ASP A 137 4.09 -16.10 -15.05
CA ASP A 137 4.15 -16.96 -13.86
C ASP A 137 5.48 -17.72 -13.82
N THR A 138 5.82 -18.40 -14.91
CA THR A 138 7.06 -19.18 -15.02
C THR A 138 8.31 -18.28 -14.87
N SER A 139 8.30 -17.13 -15.52
CA SER A 139 9.42 -16.20 -15.49
C SER A 139 9.61 -15.59 -14.08
N LEU A 140 8.53 -15.25 -13.40
CA LEU A 140 8.57 -14.74 -12.04
C LEU A 140 9.06 -15.79 -11.05
N VAL A 141 8.59 -17.03 -11.16
CA VAL A 141 9.09 -18.16 -10.34
C VAL A 141 10.60 -18.31 -10.52
N GLU A 142 11.08 -18.34 -11.76
CA GLU A 142 12.50 -18.49 -12.05
C GLU A 142 13.30 -17.27 -11.53
N CYS A 143 12.77 -16.07 -11.65
CA CYS A 143 13.39 -14.87 -11.11
C CYS A 143 13.60 -15.01 -9.59
N TYR A 144 12.58 -15.38 -8.83
CA TYR A 144 12.69 -15.58 -7.39
C TYR A 144 13.61 -16.74 -7.02
N ARG A 145 13.59 -17.83 -7.80
CA ARG A 145 14.46 -18.99 -7.60
C ARG A 145 15.94 -18.61 -7.67
N ARG A 146 16.34 -17.68 -8.55
CA ARG A 146 17.72 -17.18 -8.64
C ARG A 146 18.21 -16.48 -7.38
N TYR A 147 17.27 -15.92 -6.59
CA TYR A 147 17.55 -15.33 -5.28
C TYR A 147 17.39 -16.34 -4.14
N GLY A 148 17.21 -17.63 -4.45
CA GLY A 148 17.03 -18.70 -3.47
C GLY A 148 15.65 -18.70 -2.80
N ILE A 149 14.68 -17.98 -3.35
CA ILE A 149 13.30 -17.93 -2.86
C ILE A 149 12.46 -18.94 -3.64
N THR A 150 11.82 -19.84 -2.91
CA THR A 150 10.99 -20.93 -3.46
C THR A 150 9.59 -20.89 -2.83
N PHE A 151 8.73 -21.86 -3.18
CA PHE A 151 7.42 -22.01 -2.56
C PHE A 151 7.49 -22.43 -1.08
N ASP A 152 8.64 -22.85 -0.60
CA ASP A 152 8.86 -23.04 0.83
C ASP A 152 8.98 -21.66 1.51
N ASN A 153 8.09 -21.40 2.46
CA ASN A 153 8.02 -20.13 3.18
C ASN A 153 9.29 -19.83 4.02
N THR A 154 10.09 -20.86 4.35
CA THR A 154 11.38 -20.65 5.03
C THR A 154 12.44 -20.06 4.12
N SER A 155 12.32 -20.26 2.81
CA SER A 155 13.28 -19.78 1.79
C SER A 155 13.36 -18.25 1.67
N VAL A 156 12.35 -17.51 2.15
CA VAL A 156 12.37 -16.04 2.15
C VAL A 156 13.20 -15.44 3.27
N LEU A 157 13.69 -16.27 4.19
CA LEU A 157 14.55 -15.87 5.30
C LEU A 157 16.00 -16.30 5.04
N ASN A 158 16.94 -15.49 5.51
CA ASN A 158 18.33 -15.86 5.65
C ASN A 158 18.53 -16.75 6.91
N GLU A 159 19.69 -17.32 7.08
CA GLU A 159 20.05 -18.15 8.24
C GLU A 159 19.95 -17.38 9.56
N ASP A 160 20.17 -16.07 9.54
CA ASP A 160 20.05 -15.15 10.68
C ASP A 160 18.60 -14.72 10.98
N GLY A 161 17.62 -15.20 10.21
CA GLY A 161 16.21 -14.82 10.33
C GLY A 161 15.86 -13.45 9.70
N SER A 162 16.81 -12.78 9.06
CA SER A 162 16.53 -11.58 8.26
C SER A 162 15.87 -11.94 6.93
N PHE A 163 15.14 -10.97 6.34
CA PHE A 163 14.54 -11.16 5.03
C PHE A 163 15.59 -11.11 3.93
N ARG A 164 15.44 -11.99 2.93
CA ARG A 164 16.22 -11.88 1.70
C ARG A 164 15.77 -10.65 0.92
N GLU A 165 16.71 -9.77 0.61
CA GLU A 165 16.49 -8.63 -0.26
C GLU A 165 16.66 -9.04 -1.73
N MET A 166 15.74 -8.57 -2.59
CA MET A 166 15.81 -8.69 -4.05
C MET A 166 16.18 -7.35 -4.64
#